data_0273bebc1c0c6ccd48a2dbea07f0360e
#
_entry.id   0273bebc1c0c6ccd48a2dbea07f0360e
#
_cell.length_a   1.000
_cell.length_b   1.000
_cell.length_c   1.000
_cell.angle_alpha   90.00
_cell.angle_beta   90.00
_cell.angle_gamma   90.00
#
_symmetry.space_group_name_H-M   'P 1'
#
loop_
_entity.id
_entity.type
_entity.pdbx_description
1 polymer ?
#
loop_
_entity_poly.entity_id
_entity_poly.type
_entity_poly.pdbx_seq_one_letter_code
_entity_poly.pdbx_strand_id
1 'polypeptide(L)'
;MSRVVVNEIQAKVGNDISFNDAAKIDTLKGKTTAGSITVQGEGSATTNLQQGLCKTRGNIDGDAGTAVLHSGSDTLNVGGITDVAQGRYTVTMTNNFANAFYQQANHAGYRDDANGQDYGMTLGTYAYASKTTSENPLSMTYTNGSHYECDHAMFTFFGDLA
;
A
#
# COMPACT_ATOMS: atom_id res chain seq x y z
N MET A 1 30.66 -16.78 -22.62
CA MET A 1 29.28 -17.00 -22.15
C MET A 1 28.40 -17.28 -23.34
N SER A 2 27.65 -18.39 -23.32
CA SER A 2 26.65 -18.67 -24.34
C SER A 2 25.36 -17.91 -24.03
N ARG A 3 24.79 -17.27 -25.04
CA ARG A 3 23.50 -16.55 -24.94
C ARG A 3 22.53 -17.17 -25.93
N VAL A 4 21.35 -17.55 -25.43
CA VAL A 4 20.23 -17.95 -26.27
C VAL A 4 19.28 -16.76 -26.38
N VAL A 5 18.98 -16.33 -27.58
CA VAL A 5 18.00 -15.25 -27.83
C VAL A 5 16.83 -15.92 -28.55
N VAL A 6 15.66 -15.89 -27.90
CA VAL A 6 14.42 -16.46 -28.44
C VAL A 6 13.30 -15.46 -28.32
N ASN A 7 12.38 -15.44 -29.27
CA ASN A 7 11.19 -14.62 -29.24
C ASN A 7 10.09 -15.22 -28.35
N GLU A 8 10.10 -16.54 -28.23
CA GLU A 8 9.11 -17.28 -27.44
C GLU A 8 9.74 -18.55 -26.86
N ILE A 9 9.37 -18.85 -25.60
CA ILE A 9 9.70 -20.12 -24.95
C ILE A 9 8.37 -20.82 -24.66
N GLN A 10 8.18 -22.02 -25.26
CA GLN A 10 7.00 -22.83 -25.03
C GLN A 10 7.40 -24.15 -24.35
N ALA A 11 6.55 -24.61 -23.42
CA ALA A 11 6.71 -25.94 -22.85
C ALA A 11 6.50 -27.01 -23.94
N LYS A 12 7.43 -27.96 -24.06
CA LYS A 12 7.35 -29.04 -25.03
C LYS A 12 6.36 -30.11 -24.61
N VAL A 13 6.27 -30.37 -23.32
CA VAL A 13 5.36 -31.36 -22.71
C VAL A 13 4.82 -30.75 -21.42
N GLY A 14 3.50 -30.76 -21.25
CA GLY A 14 2.87 -30.12 -20.13
C GLY A 14 2.76 -28.59 -20.30
N ASN A 15 2.43 -27.88 -19.24
CA ASN A 15 2.21 -26.42 -19.24
C ASN A 15 3.31 -25.63 -18.49
N ASP A 16 4.38 -26.33 -18.04
CA ASP A 16 5.37 -25.77 -17.15
C ASP A 16 6.71 -25.52 -17.84
N ILE A 17 7.31 -24.39 -17.56
CA ILE A 17 8.69 -24.07 -17.89
C ILE A 17 9.46 -24.02 -16.57
N SER A 18 10.40 -24.98 -16.39
CA SER A 18 11.21 -25.07 -15.19
C SER A 18 12.56 -24.39 -15.38
N PHE A 19 12.98 -23.61 -14.39
CA PHE A 19 14.30 -23.04 -14.30
C PHE A 19 15.06 -23.74 -13.17
N ASN A 20 16.24 -24.27 -13.45
CA ASN A 20 17.09 -24.90 -12.42
C ASN A 20 17.74 -23.87 -11.48
N ASP A 21 17.87 -22.64 -11.98
CA ASP A 21 18.36 -21.48 -11.24
C ASP A 21 17.32 -20.36 -11.24
N ALA A 22 17.63 -19.26 -10.58
CA ALA A 22 16.73 -18.10 -10.53
C ALA A 22 16.49 -17.49 -11.92
N ALA A 23 15.23 -17.29 -12.28
CA ALA A 23 14.86 -16.49 -13.44
C ALA A 23 15.03 -15.00 -13.12
N LYS A 24 15.84 -14.26 -13.90
CA LYS A 24 15.94 -12.81 -13.81
C LYS A 24 14.91 -12.20 -14.75
N ILE A 25 13.92 -11.52 -14.21
CA ILE A 25 12.80 -10.97 -14.96
C ILE A 25 12.65 -9.48 -14.57
N ASP A 26 12.80 -8.59 -15.55
CA ASP A 26 12.62 -7.14 -15.31
C ASP A 26 11.14 -6.78 -15.19
N THR A 27 10.29 -7.44 -15.96
CA THR A 27 8.83 -7.20 -15.96
C THR A 27 8.07 -8.51 -16.10
N LEU A 28 7.14 -8.76 -15.18
CA LEU A 28 6.20 -9.88 -15.25
C LEU A 28 4.82 -9.34 -15.64
N LYS A 29 4.33 -9.73 -16.83
CA LYS A 29 3.04 -9.26 -17.38
C LYS A 29 2.06 -10.42 -17.52
N GLY A 30 0.85 -10.26 -17.03
CA GLY A 30 -0.24 -11.21 -17.25
C GLY A 30 -0.64 -11.28 -18.74
N LYS A 31 -0.97 -12.47 -19.22
CA LYS A 31 -1.22 -12.72 -20.64
C LYS A 31 -2.61 -12.23 -21.10
N THR A 32 -3.62 -12.40 -20.30
CA THR A 32 -5.02 -12.29 -20.75
C THR A 32 -5.81 -11.17 -20.09
N THR A 33 -5.82 -11.10 -18.78
CA THR A 33 -6.63 -10.15 -18.00
C THR A 33 -5.82 -9.58 -16.84
N ALA A 34 -6.25 -8.43 -16.32
CA ALA A 34 -5.73 -7.90 -15.08
C ALA A 34 -5.90 -8.97 -13.97
N GLY A 35 -4.87 -9.14 -13.14
CA GLY A 35 -4.87 -10.14 -12.08
C GLY A 35 -4.66 -11.59 -12.52
N SER A 36 -4.26 -11.84 -13.75
CA SER A 36 -4.01 -13.22 -14.26
C SER A 36 -2.74 -13.87 -13.73
N ILE A 37 -1.84 -13.09 -13.11
CA ILE A 37 -0.62 -13.65 -12.52
C ILE A 37 -0.96 -14.14 -11.11
N THR A 38 -0.84 -15.45 -10.91
CA THR A 38 -1.05 -16.08 -9.60
C THR A 38 0.24 -16.68 -9.08
N VAL A 39 0.38 -16.71 -7.75
CA VAL A 39 1.44 -17.43 -7.06
C VAL A 39 0.79 -18.63 -6.36
N GLN A 40 1.34 -19.79 -6.59
CA GLN A 40 0.96 -21.02 -5.91
C GLN A 40 2.02 -21.36 -4.86
N GLY A 41 1.56 -21.63 -3.65
CA GLY A 41 2.42 -22.17 -2.59
C GLY A 41 2.58 -23.68 -2.70
N GLU A 42 2.81 -24.35 -1.60
CA GLU A 42 3.09 -25.78 -1.54
C GLU A 42 1.85 -26.67 -1.75
N GLY A 43 0.66 -26.11 -1.82
CA GLY A 43 -0.60 -26.80 -2.09
C GLY A 43 -1.17 -26.44 -3.45
N SER A 44 -2.46 -26.68 -3.64
CA SER A 44 -3.19 -26.33 -4.87
C SER A 44 -3.77 -24.89 -4.83
N ALA A 45 -3.78 -24.24 -3.68
CA ALA A 45 -4.30 -22.88 -3.54
C ALA A 45 -3.38 -21.86 -4.20
N THR A 46 -3.96 -20.89 -4.88
CA THR A 46 -3.26 -19.80 -5.54
C THR A 46 -3.69 -18.45 -4.98
N THR A 47 -2.77 -17.49 -4.97
CA THR A 47 -3.03 -16.10 -4.62
C THR A 47 -2.70 -15.21 -5.81
N ASN A 48 -3.57 -14.25 -6.10
CA ASN A 48 -3.30 -13.25 -7.11
C ASN A 48 -2.10 -12.38 -6.68
N LEU A 49 -1.06 -12.33 -7.50
CA LEU A 49 0.16 -11.58 -7.18
C LEU A 49 -0.13 -10.08 -6.99
N GLN A 50 -0.98 -9.49 -7.81
CA GLN A 50 -1.28 -8.08 -7.72
C GLN A 50 -2.04 -7.74 -6.45
N GLN A 51 -3.03 -8.53 -6.06
CA GLN A 51 -3.80 -8.31 -4.83
C GLN A 51 -2.96 -8.53 -3.56
N GLY A 52 -2.00 -9.45 -3.62
CA GLY A 52 -1.09 -9.71 -2.50
C GLY A 52 -0.03 -8.64 -2.26
N LEU A 53 0.22 -7.75 -3.22
CA LEU A 53 1.22 -6.70 -3.10
C LEU A 53 0.61 -5.40 -2.57
N CYS A 54 1.37 -4.72 -1.71
CA CYS A 54 1.07 -3.34 -1.33
C CYS A 54 1.07 -2.43 -2.56
N LYS A 55 0.06 -1.57 -2.70
CA LYS A 55 -0.08 -0.62 -3.81
C LYS A 55 0.17 0.82 -3.42
N THR A 56 -0.04 1.15 -2.16
CA THR A 56 0.21 2.50 -1.62
C THR A 56 0.71 2.35 -0.20
N ARG A 57 1.75 3.07 0.15
CA ARG A 57 2.24 3.15 1.53
C ARG A 57 2.92 4.48 1.79
N GLY A 58 2.91 4.88 3.05
CA GLY A 58 3.60 6.08 3.52
C GLY A 58 3.49 6.25 5.02
N ASN A 59 4.16 7.27 5.51
CA ASN A 59 4.12 7.69 6.89
C ASN A 59 3.88 9.20 6.90
N ILE A 60 2.83 9.64 7.60
CA ILE A 60 2.47 11.05 7.77
C ILE A 60 3.09 11.54 9.07
N ASP A 61 3.75 12.68 9.01
CA ASP A 61 4.09 13.52 10.13
C ASP A 61 2.95 14.53 10.28
N GLY A 62 2.07 14.30 11.26
CA GLY A 62 0.93 15.15 11.53
C GLY A 62 1.27 16.31 12.47
N ASP A 63 2.36 16.23 13.21
CA ASP A 63 2.76 17.25 14.19
C ASP A 63 3.62 18.38 13.58
N ALA A 64 3.89 18.34 12.29
CA ALA A 64 4.71 19.33 11.56
C ALA A 64 4.06 20.73 11.39
N GLY A 65 2.90 20.98 12.03
CA GLY A 65 2.11 22.21 11.90
C GLY A 65 1.23 22.25 10.64
N THR A 66 1.55 21.50 9.62
CA THR A 66 0.73 21.09 8.48
C THR A 66 1.16 19.68 8.11
N ALA A 67 0.25 18.75 8.09
CA ALA A 67 0.55 17.33 7.84
C ALA A 67 1.30 17.13 6.53
N VAL A 68 2.43 16.45 6.59
CA VAL A 68 3.30 16.14 5.45
C VAL A 68 3.72 14.67 5.49
N LEU A 69 4.31 14.18 4.41
CA LEU A 69 5.02 12.91 4.47
C LEU A 69 6.27 13.05 5.33
N HIS A 70 6.43 12.13 6.29
CA HIS A 70 7.58 12.13 7.17
C HIS A 70 8.89 12.08 6.39
N SER A 71 9.84 12.94 6.75
CA SER A 71 11.15 13.03 6.10
C SER A 71 11.87 11.67 6.15
N GLY A 72 12.35 11.20 4.99
CA GLY A 72 12.98 9.88 4.87
C GLY A 72 12.01 8.69 4.81
N SER A 73 10.69 8.94 4.79
CA SER A 73 9.70 7.88 4.61
C SER A 73 9.83 7.23 3.23
N ASP A 74 9.89 5.89 3.21
CA ASP A 74 9.78 5.13 1.98
C ASP A 74 8.32 5.11 1.52
N THR A 75 8.01 5.86 0.47
CA THR A 75 6.67 6.02 -0.06
C THR A 75 6.45 5.27 -1.36
N LEU A 76 5.25 4.77 -1.57
CA LEU A 76 4.83 4.14 -2.82
C LEU A 76 3.46 4.68 -3.22
N ASN A 77 3.32 5.17 -4.45
CA ASN A 77 2.05 5.61 -5.05
C ASN A 77 1.31 6.70 -4.25
N VAL A 78 2.03 7.56 -3.54
CA VAL A 78 1.48 8.70 -2.83
C VAL A 78 1.67 9.95 -3.68
N GLY A 79 0.57 10.58 -4.07
CA GLY A 79 0.54 11.83 -4.82
C GLY A 79 0.57 13.06 -3.92
N GLY A 80 0.04 12.95 -2.70
CA GLY A 80 0.04 14.03 -1.72
C GLY A 80 -0.69 13.67 -0.44
N ILE A 81 -0.47 14.51 0.57
CA ILE A 81 -1.22 14.51 1.84
C ILE A 81 -1.92 15.86 1.97
N THR A 82 -3.18 15.85 2.30
CA THR A 82 -3.95 17.04 2.68
C THR A 82 -4.25 16.97 4.16
N ASP A 83 -3.85 17.98 4.89
CA ASP A 83 -4.25 18.23 6.27
C ASP A 83 -5.67 18.83 6.26
N VAL A 84 -6.63 18.08 6.78
CA VAL A 84 -8.05 18.48 6.77
C VAL A 84 -8.43 19.17 8.08
N ALA A 85 -7.96 18.66 9.18
CA ALA A 85 -8.17 19.18 10.53
C ALA A 85 -7.30 18.36 11.49
N GLN A 86 -7.22 18.77 12.75
CA GLN A 86 -6.47 18.06 13.77
C GLN A 86 -6.70 16.55 13.72
N GLY A 87 -5.63 15.78 13.46
CA GLY A 87 -5.63 14.33 13.37
C GLY A 87 -6.46 13.79 12.20
N ARG A 88 -6.70 14.56 11.15
CA ARG A 88 -7.48 14.18 9.99
C ARG A 88 -6.76 14.51 8.70
N TYR A 89 -6.48 13.49 7.93
CA TYR A 89 -5.67 13.61 6.72
C TYR A 89 -6.40 12.99 5.53
N THR A 90 -6.09 13.47 4.33
CA THR A 90 -6.45 12.79 3.10
C THR A 90 -5.18 12.40 2.35
N VAL A 91 -5.03 11.11 2.08
CA VAL A 91 -3.98 10.58 1.21
C VAL A 91 -4.49 10.55 -0.21
N THR A 92 -3.83 11.28 -1.11
CA THR A 92 -4.10 11.24 -2.55
C THR A 92 -3.12 10.27 -3.21
N MET A 93 -3.61 9.35 -4.04
CA MET A 93 -2.80 8.40 -4.79
C MET A 93 -2.35 8.97 -6.15
N THR A 94 -1.12 8.65 -6.57
CA THR A 94 -0.62 8.99 -7.92
C THR A 94 -1.32 8.15 -8.99
N ASN A 95 -1.48 6.85 -8.73
CA ASN A 95 -2.20 5.91 -9.59
C ASN A 95 -3.43 5.41 -8.85
N ASN A 96 -4.58 5.51 -9.49
CA ASN A 96 -5.86 5.17 -8.89
C ASN A 96 -6.01 3.68 -8.65
N PHE A 97 -6.78 3.30 -7.64
CA PHE A 97 -7.31 1.94 -7.49
C PHE A 97 -8.45 1.70 -8.48
N ALA A 98 -8.64 0.45 -8.88
CA ALA A 98 -9.73 0.05 -9.78
C ALA A 98 -11.13 0.28 -9.16
N ASN A 99 -11.22 0.26 -7.82
CA ASN A 99 -12.43 0.56 -7.08
C ASN A 99 -12.10 1.09 -5.67
N ALA A 100 -13.11 1.59 -4.95
CA ALA A 100 -12.95 2.14 -3.61
C ALA A 100 -12.98 1.07 -2.48
N PHE A 101 -13.02 -0.22 -2.80
CA PHE A 101 -13.09 -1.30 -1.81
C PHE A 101 -11.73 -1.90 -1.45
N TYR A 102 -10.63 -1.25 -1.82
CA TYR A 102 -9.27 -1.66 -1.43
C TYR A 102 -9.14 -1.74 0.10
N GLN A 103 -8.32 -2.68 0.56
CA GLN A 103 -8.06 -2.89 1.98
C GLN A 103 -6.97 -1.95 2.49
N GLN A 104 -7.00 -1.67 3.77
CA GLN A 104 -5.98 -0.86 4.43
C GLN A 104 -5.48 -1.53 5.71
N ALA A 105 -4.18 -1.45 5.92
CA ALA A 105 -3.53 -1.75 7.18
C ALA A 105 -2.85 -0.46 7.66
N ASN A 106 -3.28 0.03 8.81
CA ASN A 106 -2.82 1.29 9.34
C ASN A 106 -2.20 1.08 10.72
N HIS A 107 -1.20 1.88 11.03
CA HIS A 107 -0.57 1.91 12.34
C HIS A 107 -0.38 3.36 12.77
N ALA A 108 -0.84 3.66 13.97
CA ALA A 108 -0.57 4.91 14.62
C ALA A 108 0.73 4.78 15.42
N GLY A 109 1.65 5.65 15.13
CA GLY A 109 2.85 5.81 15.92
C GLY A 109 2.61 6.74 17.10
N TYR A 110 3.68 7.04 17.72
CA TYR A 110 3.86 7.84 18.91
C TYR A 110 3.50 9.32 18.70
N ARG A 111 2.98 9.95 19.73
CA ARG A 111 3.01 11.40 19.92
C ARG A 111 3.97 11.70 21.07
N ASP A 112 5.06 12.39 20.79
CA ASP A 112 5.90 12.98 21.81
C ASP A 112 5.17 14.24 22.33
N ASP A 113 4.53 14.17 23.49
CA ASP A 113 4.18 15.39 24.17
C ASP A 113 5.34 15.79 25.12
N ALA A 114 5.42 17.07 25.44
CA ALA A 114 6.44 17.64 26.33
C ALA A 114 6.50 16.98 27.73
N ASN A 115 5.60 16.03 28.01
CA ASN A 115 5.49 15.28 29.26
C ASN A 115 5.92 13.80 29.12
N GLY A 116 6.34 13.36 27.91
CA GLY A 116 6.81 11.99 27.67
C GLY A 116 5.73 10.92 27.85
N GLN A 117 4.48 11.25 27.60
CA GLN A 117 3.37 10.28 27.69
C GLN A 117 3.11 9.63 26.34
N ASP A 118 3.25 8.32 26.28
CA ASP A 118 2.85 7.50 25.14
C ASP A 118 1.33 7.36 25.11
N TYR A 119 0.69 7.95 24.10
CA TYR A 119 -0.74 7.77 23.91
C TYR A 119 -1.01 6.66 22.90
N GLY A 120 -1.79 5.65 23.29
CA GLY A 120 -2.30 4.62 22.39
C GLY A 120 -3.28 5.25 21.39
N MET A 121 -2.84 5.49 20.19
CA MET A 121 -3.66 6.07 19.12
C MET A 121 -4.05 5.00 18.10
N THR A 122 -5.17 5.21 17.44
CA THR A 122 -5.60 4.37 16.33
C THR A 122 -5.70 5.21 15.05
N LEU A 123 -5.24 4.67 13.94
CA LEU A 123 -5.41 5.26 12.63
C LEU A 123 -6.51 4.49 11.88
N GLY A 124 -7.60 5.15 11.59
CA GLY A 124 -8.75 4.60 10.88
C GLY A 124 -9.19 5.45 9.71
N THR A 125 -10.28 5.05 9.05
CA THR A 125 -10.94 5.88 8.04
C THR A 125 -11.81 6.93 8.72
N TYR A 126 -11.74 8.17 8.22
CA TYR A 126 -12.55 9.26 8.74
C TYR A 126 -14.04 9.09 8.39
N ALA A 127 -14.90 9.09 9.39
CA ALA A 127 -16.31 8.71 9.26
C ALA A 127 -17.16 9.64 8.34
N TYR A 128 -16.74 10.88 8.14
CA TYR A 128 -17.49 11.86 7.33
C TYR A 128 -16.97 12.02 5.90
N ALA A 129 -15.98 11.24 5.50
CA ALA A 129 -15.46 11.23 4.14
C ALA A 129 -15.35 9.79 3.62
N SER A 130 -15.80 9.57 2.40
CA SER A 130 -15.76 8.24 1.78
C SER A 130 -14.43 8.03 1.07
N LYS A 131 -13.89 6.83 1.14
CA LYS A 131 -12.81 6.41 0.25
C LYS A 131 -13.26 6.50 -1.20
N THR A 132 -12.35 6.95 -2.05
CA THR A 132 -12.51 6.94 -3.51
C THR A 132 -11.41 6.09 -4.14
N THR A 133 -11.40 5.98 -5.45
CA THR A 133 -10.30 5.30 -6.15
C THR A 133 -8.98 6.06 -6.07
N SER A 134 -9.01 7.38 -5.87
CA SER A 134 -7.85 8.28 -5.85
C SER A 134 -7.51 8.86 -4.48
N GLU A 135 -8.40 8.71 -3.49
CA GLU A 135 -8.23 9.34 -2.18
C GLU A 135 -8.67 8.43 -1.04
N ASN A 136 -7.93 8.49 0.07
CA ASN A 136 -8.28 7.81 1.32
C ASN A 136 -8.24 8.79 2.48
N PRO A 137 -9.40 9.11 3.08
CA PRO A 137 -9.46 9.90 4.30
C PRO A 137 -9.05 9.07 5.51
N LEU A 138 -8.10 9.55 6.27
CA LEU A 138 -7.57 8.95 7.49
C LEU A 138 -7.89 9.81 8.71
N SER A 139 -8.08 9.16 9.85
CA SER A 139 -8.31 9.83 11.13
C SER A 139 -7.49 9.18 12.23
N MET A 140 -6.75 10.01 12.93
CA MET A 140 -6.04 9.64 14.16
C MET A 140 -6.97 9.90 15.34
N THR A 141 -7.25 8.85 16.09
CA THR A 141 -8.20 8.92 17.21
C THR A 141 -7.58 8.33 18.46
N TYR A 142 -7.65 9.05 19.55
CA TYR A 142 -7.30 8.57 20.88
C TYR A 142 -8.45 7.77 21.50
N THR A 143 -8.18 7.02 22.57
CA THR A 143 -9.14 6.15 23.25
C THR A 143 -10.41 6.83 23.76
N ASN A 144 -10.36 8.15 23.97
CA ASN A 144 -11.52 8.97 24.38
C ASN A 144 -12.37 9.48 23.19
N GLY A 145 -12.01 9.10 21.94
CA GLY A 145 -12.69 9.55 20.73
C GLY A 145 -12.23 10.91 20.19
N SER A 146 -11.29 11.57 20.85
CA SER A 146 -10.74 12.85 20.38
C SER A 146 -9.70 12.63 19.28
N HIS A 147 -9.60 13.57 18.33
CA HIS A 147 -8.59 13.57 17.28
C HIS A 147 -7.34 14.31 17.74
N TYR A 148 -6.18 13.76 17.43
CA TYR A 148 -4.89 14.34 17.76
C TYR A 148 -3.91 14.21 16.59
N GLU A 149 -3.01 15.17 16.50
CA GLU A 149 -1.83 15.04 15.66
C GLU A 149 -0.88 13.97 16.21
N CYS A 150 -0.09 13.35 15.35
CA CYS A 150 0.95 12.40 15.75
C CYS A 150 2.14 12.48 14.82
N ASP A 151 3.32 12.11 15.34
CA ASP A 151 4.56 12.11 14.57
C ASP A 151 4.57 11.05 13.47
N HIS A 152 3.84 9.95 13.67
CA HIS A 152 3.83 8.82 12.76
C HIS A 152 2.43 8.25 12.55
N ALA A 153 1.82 8.55 11.41
CA ALA A 153 0.61 7.89 10.92
C ALA A 153 0.96 7.04 9.70
N MET A 154 1.24 5.75 9.94
CA MET A 154 1.66 4.81 8.90
C MET A 154 0.46 4.15 8.25
N PHE A 155 0.43 4.16 6.93
CA PHE A 155 -0.66 3.55 6.16
C PHE A 155 -0.13 2.65 5.05
N THR A 156 -0.91 1.62 4.74
CA THR A 156 -0.64 0.67 3.67
C THR A 156 -1.96 0.25 3.05
N PHE A 157 -2.08 0.34 1.71
CA PHE A 157 -3.29 -0.03 0.99
C PHE A 157 -3.02 -1.16 0.00
N PHE A 158 -3.98 -2.09 -0.08
CA PHE A 158 -3.94 -3.29 -0.92
C PHE A 158 -5.18 -3.35 -1.79
N GLY A 159 -5.02 -3.67 -3.06
CA GLY A 159 -6.09 -3.78 -4.04
C GLY A 159 -5.53 -3.80 -5.46
N ASP A 160 -6.39 -3.77 -6.46
CA ASP A 160 -5.98 -3.65 -7.85
C ASP A 160 -5.87 -2.17 -8.24
N LEU A 161 -4.82 -1.82 -8.98
CA LEU A 161 -4.72 -0.52 -9.63
C LEU A 161 -5.58 -0.49 -10.90
N ALA A 162 -6.09 0.70 -11.25
CA ALA A 162 -6.90 0.92 -12.46
C ALA A 162 -6.09 0.74 -13.75
#